data_2776c92318b0a36a04b58c4a94c7b4cc
#
_entry.id   2776c92318b0a36a04b58c4a94c7b4cc
#
_cell.length_a   1.000
_cell.length_b   1.000
_cell.length_c   1.000
_cell.angle_alpha   90.00
_cell.angle_beta   90.00
_cell.angle_gamma   90.00
#
_symmetry.space_group_name_H-M   'P 1'
#
loop_
_entity.id
_entity.type
_entity.pdbx_description
1 polymer ?
#
loop_
_entity_poly.entity_id
_entity_poly.type
_entity_poly.pdbx_seq_one_letter_code
_entity_poly.pdbx_strand_id
1 'polypeptide(L)'
;MTRRRHISLAITATSLALLAYHTFLPPMFVDGAGNETTKPAREDNTAKTDSHPNVIIVGAGISGLSAALELGRGGANVTVVDMSSVFGGHAVMSQGGVSVVDTPVQRESGWNDSPKLAQRDFIEWGEDADPDWVKYYTRNSRRDIYEWLTELGVRFESVLPAPGNSVDRFHQPAGRGIGLVAPLYRECLTHANIRFLWNVQATKLVQNGNRVTGVRMLNLRETSEQSLKADAVVLATGGFQSNLDMVREFWPVDVTFPEKILAGSGRNSVGRGHRLAQAAGAELVKMDHQWNYFTGIPDPRQTESNHGLSAANMHGILVNPQGQRFANLHNWAKEVMPPMLRQKRVTVWFVFDEATRSKFTISGSDWADFKKVERLVLDNPDLVAKADTIAGLAAQTGLPPENLQATIARYNAMVDKGRDEDFGRFGPDRSDFNNTASPKLETPPFYAMQSWPLTRKSMGGVAIDLQCRVQTRSKTPIPGLYAVGELTGLAGINGKAALEGTFLGPCIVTGRVAARSILGVSVPPATPLPATTERCTDCHDVTSLVKENRKGYWHFEKSHRVVLERELACLLCHAELAPYDENSHQMNQLALTASCASCHIAQE
;
A
#
# COMPACT_ATOMS: atom_id res chain seq x y z
N MET A 1 -63.99 13.50 8.25
CA MET A 1 -64.32 12.90 6.95
C MET A 1 -63.03 12.36 6.35
N THR A 2 -62.75 11.13 6.63
CA THR A 2 -62.54 9.93 5.82
C THR A 2 -61.90 10.12 4.46
N ARG A 3 -60.68 9.60 4.33
CA ARG A 3 -60.31 8.61 3.33
C ARG A 3 -58.97 7.96 3.64
N ARG A 4 -59.04 6.78 4.23
CA ARG A 4 -57.97 5.74 4.17
C ARG A 4 -57.88 5.27 2.70
N ARG A 5 -56.66 5.10 2.19
CA ARG A 5 -56.40 4.19 1.09
C ARG A 5 -55.26 3.24 1.47
N HIS A 6 -55.64 1.98 1.51
CA HIS A 6 -54.80 0.81 1.60
C HIS A 6 -53.84 0.77 0.41
N ILE A 7 -52.61 0.38 0.65
CA ILE A 7 -51.75 -0.27 -0.35
C ILE A 7 -51.35 -1.58 0.28
N SER A 8 -51.92 -2.63 -0.28
CA SER A 8 -51.65 -4.03 0.05
C SER A 8 -50.31 -4.51 -0.45
N LEU A 9 -49.76 -5.42 0.33
CA LEU A 9 -48.70 -6.37 0.02
C LEU A 9 -48.67 -6.86 -1.43
N ALA A 10 -47.44 -6.85 -1.97
CA ALA A 10 -46.98 -7.84 -2.93
C ALA A 10 -45.59 -8.31 -2.49
N ILE A 11 -45.56 -9.18 -1.49
CA ILE A 11 -44.43 -10.07 -1.22
C ILE A 11 -44.89 -11.41 -1.79
N THR A 12 -44.38 -11.78 -2.95
CA THR A 12 -44.48 -13.14 -3.45
C THR A 12 -43.18 -13.55 -4.13
N ALA A 13 -42.60 -14.59 -3.56
CA ALA A 13 -41.89 -15.68 -4.23
C ALA A 13 -40.58 -15.37 -4.98
N THR A 14 -39.48 -15.29 -4.23
CA THR A 14 -38.17 -15.78 -4.70
C THR A 14 -37.31 -16.24 -3.51
N SER A 15 -37.83 -17.17 -2.74
CA SER A 15 -37.08 -17.81 -1.63
C SER A 15 -37.50 -19.28 -1.54
N LEU A 16 -37.24 -20.06 -2.61
CA LEU A 16 -37.36 -21.52 -2.58
C LEU A 16 -36.68 -22.13 -3.82
N ALA A 17 -35.36 -22.02 -3.91
CA ALA A 17 -34.55 -22.79 -4.85
C ALA A 17 -33.10 -22.90 -4.41
N LEU A 18 -32.86 -23.28 -3.15
CA LEU A 18 -31.49 -23.56 -2.63
C LEU A 18 -31.55 -24.60 -1.49
N LEU A 19 -32.29 -25.68 -1.73
CA LEU A 19 -32.30 -26.85 -0.83
C LEU A 19 -32.69 -28.11 -1.61
N ALA A 20 -31.82 -28.56 -2.53
CA ALA A 20 -31.89 -29.90 -3.10
C ALA A 20 -30.63 -30.20 -3.94
N TYR A 21 -29.47 -30.39 -3.31
CA TYR A 21 -28.35 -31.10 -3.91
C TYR A 21 -27.47 -31.70 -2.80
N HIS A 22 -28.08 -32.56 -2.00
CA HIS A 22 -27.36 -33.54 -1.19
C HIS A 22 -28.18 -34.82 -1.27
N THR A 23 -27.70 -35.73 -2.06
CA THR A 23 -27.74 -37.20 -1.89
C THR A 23 -27.55 -37.84 -3.26
N PHE A 24 -26.48 -38.59 -3.35
CA PHE A 24 -26.28 -39.79 -4.13
C PHE A 24 -24.81 -39.94 -4.55
N LEU A 25 -24.04 -40.63 -3.70
CA LEU A 25 -22.90 -41.42 -4.12
C LEU A 25 -23.03 -42.79 -3.46
N PRO A 26 -23.03 -43.89 -4.21
CA PRO A 26 -23.03 -45.25 -3.64
C PRO A 26 -21.61 -45.65 -3.20
N PRO A 27 -21.51 -46.57 -2.23
CA PRO A 27 -20.24 -47.14 -1.81
C PRO A 27 -19.78 -48.22 -2.78
N MET A 28 -18.55 -48.15 -3.26
CA MET A 28 -17.91 -49.31 -3.89
C MET A 28 -17.03 -50.04 -2.86
N PHE A 29 -17.50 -51.19 -2.47
CA PHE A 29 -16.66 -52.27 -1.94
C PHE A 29 -16.11 -53.04 -3.12
N VAL A 30 -14.82 -53.36 -3.11
CA VAL A 30 -14.23 -54.46 -3.89
C VAL A 30 -13.19 -55.14 -3.00
N ASP A 31 -13.56 -56.32 -2.53
CA ASP A 31 -12.63 -57.36 -2.09
C ASP A 31 -12.09 -58.09 -3.33
N GLY A 32 -10.81 -58.47 -3.30
CA GLY A 32 -10.25 -59.30 -4.33
C GLY A 32 -8.77 -59.58 -4.10
N ALA A 33 -8.46 -60.56 -3.30
CA ALA A 33 -7.15 -61.15 -3.18
C ALA A 33 -6.82 -61.98 -4.45
N GLY A 34 -5.61 -61.84 -5.00
CA GLY A 34 -5.08 -62.62 -6.08
C GLY A 34 -3.55 -62.54 -6.15
N ASN A 35 -2.88 -63.54 -5.63
CA ASN A 35 -1.44 -63.83 -5.85
C ASN A 35 -1.13 -63.99 -7.31
N GLU A 36 -0.03 -63.36 -7.82
CA GLU A 36 0.90 -64.05 -8.76
C GLU A 36 2.20 -63.27 -9.02
N THR A 37 3.27 -63.92 -8.69
CA THR A 37 4.61 -64.07 -9.35
C THR A 37 5.33 -62.86 -9.99
N THR A 38 6.46 -62.59 -9.38
CA THR A 38 7.58 -61.72 -9.75
C THR A 38 8.17 -61.99 -11.13
N LYS A 39 8.31 -60.93 -11.95
CA LYS A 39 9.36 -60.79 -12.94
C LYS A 39 10.07 -59.43 -12.75
N PRO A 40 11.38 -59.31 -12.94
CA PRO A 40 12.09 -58.07 -12.71
C PRO A 40 11.74 -57.06 -13.80
N ALA A 41 11.22 -55.94 -13.42
CA ALA A 41 10.95 -54.83 -14.31
C ALA A 41 12.24 -54.07 -14.60
N ARG A 42 12.46 -53.82 -15.88
CA ARG A 42 13.42 -52.87 -16.42
C ARG A 42 13.24 -51.51 -15.74
N GLU A 43 14.35 -50.90 -15.35
CA GLU A 43 14.43 -49.50 -15.04
C GLU A 43 14.01 -48.69 -16.28
N ASP A 44 12.77 -48.22 -16.27
CA ASP A 44 12.33 -47.18 -17.20
C ASP A 44 12.56 -45.83 -16.52
N ASN A 45 13.63 -45.20 -16.95
CA ASN A 45 13.97 -43.85 -16.64
C ASN A 45 12.99 -42.92 -17.37
N THR A 46 12.48 -41.91 -16.69
CA THR A 46 11.70 -40.77 -17.19
C THR A 46 10.18 -40.91 -17.29
N ALA A 47 9.52 -40.74 -16.17
CA ALA A 47 8.31 -39.93 -16.14
C ALA A 47 8.48 -38.91 -15.01
N LYS A 48 8.86 -37.69 -15.34
CA LYS A 48 8.50 -36.53 -14.51
C LYS A 48 6.96 -36.60 -14.44
N THR A 49 6.44 -37.14 -13.38
CA THR A 49 5.04 -36.94 -13.06
C THR A 49 4.87 -35.43 -12.90
N ASP A 50 4.06 -34.81 -13.76
CA ASP A 50 3.58 -33.42 -13.63
C ASP A 50 2.72 -33.31 -12.35
N SER A 51 3.33 -33.53 -11.18
CA SER A 51 2.66 -33.32 -9.92
C SER A 51 2.72 -31.84 -9.59
N HIS A 52 1.58 -31.17 -9.76
CA HIS A 52 1.42 -29.79 -9.34
C HIS A 52 1.77 -29.62 -7.86
N PRO A 53 2.57 -28.62 -7.45
CA PRO A 53 2.99 -28.47 -6.07
C PRO A 53 1.80 -28.20 -5.15
N ASN A 54 1.81 -28.80 -3.97
CA ASN A 54 0.86 -28.51 -2.90
C ASN A 54 1.41 -27.34 -2.06
N VAL A 55 0.70 -26.22 -2.04
CA VAL A 55 1.13 -25.00 -1.34
C VAL A 55 0.14 -24.60 -0.25
N ILE A 56 0.63 -24.36 0.95
CA ILE A 56 -0.15 -23.74 2.02
C ILE A 56 0.20 -22.28 2.13
N ILE A 57 -0.82 -21.42 2.10
CA ILE A 57 -0.68 -19.97 2.34
C ILE A 57 -1.32 -19.66 3.68
N VAL A 58 -0.56 -19.04 4.59
CA VAL A 58 -1.03 -18.62 5.91
C VAL A 58 -1.37 -17.13 5.88
N GLY A 59 -2.67 -16.83 5.78
CA GLY A 59 -3.22 -15.48 5.69
C GLY A 59 -3.92 -15.22 4.37
N ALA A 60 -5.20 -14.83 4.42
CA ALA A 60 -6.03 -14.44 3.28
C ALA A 60 -6.11 -12.90 3.10
N GLY A 61 -5.04 -12.18 3.49
CA GLY A 61 -4.84 -10.78 3.16
C GLY A 61 -4.47 -10.59 1.70
N ILE A 62 -4.29 -9.33 1.26
CA ILE A 62 -4.01 -9.01 -0.15
C ILE A 62 -2.77 -9.74 -0.70
N SER A 63 -1.70 -9.92 0.10
CA SER A 63 -0.51 -10.65 -0.33
C SER A 63 -0.75 -12.15 -0.48
N GLY A 64 -1.50 -12.75 0.45
CA GLY A 64 -1.87 -14.16 0.38
C GLY A 64 -2.81 -14.46 -0.78
N LEU A 65 -3.80 -13.59 -1.04
CA LEU A 65 -4.70 -13.72 -2.18
C LEU A 65 -3.96 -13.56 -3.52
N SER A 66 -3.00 -12.62 -3.59
CA SER A 66 -2.16 -12.45 -4.79
C SER A 66 -1.29 -13.68 -5.06
N ALA A 67 -0.71 -14.28 -4.01
CA ALA A 67 0.03 -15.53 -4.13
C ALA A 67 -0.88 -16.71 -4.51
N ALA A 68 -2.06 -16.80 -3.90
CA ALA A 68 -3.02 -17.87 -4.17
C ALA A 68 -3.49 -17.88 -5.62
N LEU A 69 -3.84 -16.71 -6.14
CA LEU A 69 -4.30 -16.58 -7.53
C LEU A 69 -3.20 -16.91 -8.53
N GLU A 70 -2.00 -16.37 -8.34
CA GLU A 70 -0.87 -16.65 -9.24
C GLU A 70 -0.49 -18.14 -9.22
N LEU A 71 -0.45 -18.78 -8.04
CA LEU A 71 -0.22 -20.22 -7.88
C LEU A 71 -1.32 -21.06 -8.51
N GLY A 72 -2.58 -20.70 -8.27
CA GLY A 72 -3.73 -21.42 -8.82
C GLY A 72 -3.80 -21.38 -10.33
N ARG A 73 -3.55 -20.21 -10.93
CA ARG A 73 -3.40 -20.03 -12.39
C ARG A 73 -2.22 -20.83 -12.96
N GLY A 74 -1.15 -20.98 -12.19
CA GLY A 74 -0.01 -21.82 -12.53
C GLY A 74 -0.19 -23.32 -12.26
N GLY A 75 -1.40 -23.77 -11.86
CA GLY A 75 -1.74 -25.17 -11.68
C GLY A 75 -1.43 -25.76 -10.30
N ALA A 76 -0.84 -25.01 -9.36
CA ALA A 76 -0.58 -25.49 -8.01
C ALA A 76 -1.88 -25.79 -7.23
N ASN A 77 -1.85 -26.81 -6.36
CA ASN A 77 -2.92 -27.04 -5.38
C ASN A 77 -2.73 -26.15 -4.17
N VAL A 78 -3.60 -25.16 -3.98
CA VAL A 78 -3.44 -24.13 -2.96
C VAL A 78 -4.42 -24.30 -1.82
N THR A 79 -3.94 -24.30 -0.59
CA THR A 79 -4.75 -24.21 0.62
C THR A 79 -4.42 -22.90 1.33
N VAL A 80 -5.37 -21.96 1.33
CA VAL A 80 -5.26 -20.71 2.09
C VAL A 80 -5.90 -20.91 3.46
N VAL A 81 -5.16 -20.65 4.53
CA VAL A 81 -5.66 -20.73 5.91
C VAL A 81 -5.68 -19.34 6.53
N ASP A 82 -6.78 -18.98 7.18
CA ASP A 82 -6.90 -17.70 7.88
C ASP A 82 -7.65 -17.86 9.20
N MET A 83 -7.15 -17.19 10.24
CA MET A 83 -7.79 -17.19 11.56
C MET A 83 -9.07 -16.34 11.61
N SER A 84 -9.27 -15.47 10.62
CA SER A 84 -10.50 -14.70 10.42
C SER A 84 -11.59 -15.56 9.76
N SER A 85 -12.83 -15.09 9.85
CA SER A 85 -13.98 -15.65 9.10
C SER A 85 -14.13 -15.02 7.71
N VAL A 86 -13.33 -14.00 7.38
CA VAL A 86 -13.46 -13.20 6.17
C VAL A 86 -12.11 -12.90 5.54
N PHE A 87 -12.12 -12.71 4.23
CA PHE A 87 -10.93 -12.38 3.45
C PHE A 87 -10.48 -10.92 3.61
N GLY A 88 -9.27 -10.64 3.15
CA GLY A 88 -8.77 -9.30 2.85
C GLY A 88 -7.86 -8.68 3.91
N GLY A 89 -7.89 -9.21 5.15
CA GLY A 89 -7.00 -8.73 6.22
C GLY A 89 -7.13 -7.22 6.48
N HIS A 90 -6.00 -6.53 6.71
CA HIS A 90 -5.99 -5.08 6.94
C HIS A 90 -6.31 -4.28 5.65
N ALA A 91 -6.08 -4.84 4.47
CA ALA A 91 -6.25 -4.12 3.21
C ALA A 91 -7.69 -3.65 2.97
N VAL A 92 -8.71 -4.43 3.35
CA VAL A 92 -10.13 -4.06 3.19
C VAL A 92 -10.54 -2.83 4.01
N MET A 93 -9.80 -2.52 5.08
CA MET A 93 -10.05 -1.37 5.96
C MET A 93 -9.27 -0.12 5.53
N SER A 94 -8.47 -0.21 4.47
CA SER A 94 -7.63 0.89 4.00
C SER A 94 -8.35 1.77 2.98
N GLN A 95 -7.72 2.90 2.61
CA GLN A 95 -8.14 3.71 1.45
C GLN A 95 -7.91 2.98 0.13
N GLY A 96 -7.10 1.92 0.11
CA GLY A 96 -6.89 1.10 -1.07
C GLY A 96 -5.85 1.63 -2.05
N GLY A 97 -5.30 2.81 -1.84
CA GLY A 97 -4.35 3.42 -2.77
C GLY A 97 -3.06 2.62 -2.92
N VAL A 98 -2.56 2.55 -4.14
CA VAL A 98 -1.31 1.88 -4.51
C VAL A 98 -0.41 2.81 -5.31
N SER A 99 0.88 2.84 -4.98
CA SER A 99 1.87 3.58 -5.76
C SER A 99 2.31 2.73 -6.95
N VAL A 100 2.04 3.19 -8.15
CA VAL A 100 2.39 2.50 -9.39
C VAL A 100 3.10 3.46 -10.34
N VAL A 101 4.11 2.94 -11.03
CA VAL A 101 5.00 3.73 -11.88
C VAL A 101 4.60 3.61 -13.35
N ASP A 102 4.54 4.75 -14.05
CA ASP A 102 4.38 4.86 -15.50
C ASP A 102 3.11 4.16 -16.02
N THR A 103 1.95 4.58 -15.53
CA THR A 103 0.66 4.05 -15.94
C THR A 103 -0.04 4.91 -16.98
N PRO A 104 -0.98 4.34 -17.78
CA PRO A 104 -1.81 5.13 -18.68
C PRO A 104 -2.57 6.25 -17.97
N VAL A 105 -3.10 5.99 -16.76
CA VAL A 105 -3.85 6.99 -15.96
C VAL A 105 -2.97 8.17 -15.54
N GLN A 106 -1.69 7.93 -15.22
CA GLN A 106 -0.75 9.02 -14.96
C GLN A 106 -0.58 9.91 -16.19
N ARG A 107 -0.41 9.32 -17.36
CA ARG A 107 -0.25 10.05 -18.62
C ARG A 107 -1.48 10.84 -19.02
N GLU A 108 -2.67 10.26 -18.87
CA GLU A 108 -3.96 10.95 -19.08
C GLU A 108 -4.13 12.13 -18.12
N SER A 109 -3.52 12.06 -16.93
CA SER A 109 -3.49 13.14 -15.93
C SER A 109 -2.35 14.14 -16.17
N GLY A 110 -1.56 14.02 -17.24
CA GLY A 110 -0.45 14.90 -17.59
C GLY A 110 0.86 14.60 -16.85
N TRP A 111 0.97 13.46 -16.19
CA TRP A 111 2.19 13.06 -15.47
C TRP A 111 3.06 12.13 -16.31
N ASN A 112 4.34 12.48 -16.37
CA ASN A 112 5.38 11.61 -16.93
C ASN A 112 6.17 10.97 -15.81
N ASP A 113 6.12 9.66 -15.75
CA ASP A 113 6.82 8.89 -14.74
C ASP A 113 7.78 7.88 -15.37
N SER A 114 8.82 7.52 -14.63
CA SER A 114 9.76 6.50 -15.05
C SER A 114 10.27 5.67 -13.87
N PRO A 115 10.70 4.43 -14.11
CA PRO A 115 11.33 3.62 -13.07
C PRO A 115 12.53 4.31 -12.40
N LYS A 116 13.32 5.09 -13.15
CA LYS A 116 14.50 5.80 -12.63
C LYS A 116 14.09 6.95 -11.70
N LEU A 117 13.09 7.75 -12.11
CA LEU A 117 12.54 8.82 -11.30
C LEU A 117 11.96 8.27 -9.98
N ALA A 118 11.17 7.20 -10.09
CA ALA A 118 10.57 6.55 -8.93
C ALA A 118 11.62 5.92 -8.00
N GLN A 119 12.69 5.28 -8.53
CA GLN A 119 13.78 4.76 -7.71
C GLN A 119 14.45 5.86 -6.88
N ARG A 120 14.73 7.03 -7.49
CA ARG A 120 15.28 8.16 -6.78
C ARG A 120 14.37 8.57 -5.62
N ASP A 121 13.08 8.81 -5.90
CA ASP A 121 12.12 9.24 -4.89
C ASP A 121 12.01 8.23 -3.74
N PHE A 122 11.95 6.93 -4.04
CA PHE A 122 11.84 5.87 -3.02
C PHE A 122 13.10 5.76 -2.14
N ILE A 123 14.28 5.86 -2.72
CA ILE A 123 15.54 5.79 -1.98
C ILE A 123 15.75 7.03 -1.12
N GLU A 124 15.55 8.23 -1.69
CA GLU A 124 15.72 9.49 -0.97
C GLU A 124 14.71 9.65 0.15
N TRP A 125 13.44 9.32 -0.09
CA TRP A 125 12.41 9.42 0.93
C TRP A 125 12.54 8.35 2.01
N GLY A 126 12.78 7.11 1.61
CA GLY A 126 12.86 5.94 2.49
C GLY A 126 14.10 5.92 3.38
N GLU A 127 15.18 6.62 3.03
CA GLU A 127 16.48 6.72 3.71
C GLU A 127 17.25 5.40 3.80
N ASP A 128 16.62 4.31 4.23
CA ASP A 128 17.19 2.97 4.39
C ASP A 128 16.38 1.92 3.59
N ALA A 129 15.86 2.34 2.44
CA ALA A 129 15.13 1.44 1.54
C ALA A 129 16.07 0.42 0.90
N ASP A 130 15.56 -0.81 0.65
CA ASP A 130 16.31 -1.86 -0.04
C ASP A 130 16.40 -1.53 -1.55
N PRO A 131 17.60 -1.26 -2.09
CA PRO A 131 17.74 -0.78 -3.46
C PRO A 131 17.35 -1.83 -4.51
N ASP A 132 17.54 -3.12 -4.23
CA ASP A 132 17.21 -4.19 -5.17
C ASP A 132 15.70 -4.40 -5.25
N TRP A 133 15.02 -4.38 -4.10
CA TRP A 133 13.56 -4.44 -4.07
C TRP A 133 12.90 -3.17 -4.60
N VAL A 134 13.45 -1.98 -4.34
CA VAL A 134 12.99 -0.73 -4.95
C VAL A 134 13.13 -0.78 -6.47
N LYS A 135 14.28 -1.25 -6.97
CA LYS A 135 14.52 -1.44 -8.41
C LYS A 135 13.54 -2.44 -9.03
N TYR A 136 13.29 -3.56 -8.35
CA TYR A 136 12.31 -4.55 -8.82
C TYR A 136 10.91 -3.93 -8.89
N TYR A 137 10.47 -3.30 -7.79
CA TYR A 137 9.15 -2.71 -7.67
C TYR A 137 8.87 -1.63 -8.73
N THR A 138 9.77 -0.66 -8.84
CA THR A 138 9.58 0.47 -9.75
C THR A 138 9.55 0.05 -11.22
N ARG A 139 10.31 -0.98 -11.59
CA ARG A 139 10.33 -1.52 -12.98
C ARG A 139 9.12 -2.39 -13.30
N ASN A 140 8.50 -3.01 -12.31
CA ASN A 140 7.49 -4.04 -12.54
C ASN A 140 6.10 -3.70 -12.01
N SER A 141 5.94 -2.61 -11.23
CA SER A 141 4.67 -2.25 -10.57
C SER A 141 3.52 -2.06 -11.56
N ARG A 142 3.77 -1.49 -12.75
CA ARG A 142 2.73 -1.35 -13.77
C ARG A 142 2.17 -2.72 -14.17
N ARG A 143 3.02 -3.67 -14.59
CA ARG A 143 2.61 -5.02 -14.98
C ARG A 143 2.05 -5.81 -13.81
N ASP A 144 2.77 -5.80 -12.68
CA ASP A 144 2.46 -6.67 -11.55
C ASP A 144 1.31 -6.15 -10.67
N ILE A 145 0.96 -4.87 -10.79
CA ILE A 145 -0.14 -4.26 -10.03
C ILE A 145 -1.20 -3.71 -10.97
N TYR A 146 -0.89 -2.66 -11.74
CA TYR A 146 -1.90 -1.91 -12.49
C TYR A 146 -2.57 -2.77 -13.56
N GLU A 147 -1.80 -3.33 -14.49
CA GLU A 147 -2.32 -4.14 -15.59
C GLU A 147 -3.05 -5.38 -15.07
N TRP A 148 -2.43 -6.08 -14.12
CA TRP A 148 -3.01 -7.29 -13.53
C TRP A 148 -4.31 -7.03 -12.77
N LEU A 149 -4.38 -5.99 -11.95
CA LEU A 149 -5.61 -5.65 -11.22
C LEU A 149 -6.70 -5.14 -12.15
N THR A 150 -6.35 -4.40 -13.20
CA THR A 150 -7.28 -3.93 -14.21
C THR A 150 -7.89 -5.11 -14.98
N GLU A 151 -7.09 -6.12 -15.33
CA GLU A 151 -7.56 -7.40 -15.90
C GLU A 151 -8.60 -8.07 -14.98
N LEU A 152 -8.42 -8.00 -13.67
CA LEU A 152 -9.35 -8.53 -12.67
C LEU A 152 -10.57 -7.64 -12.41
N GLY A 153 -10.71 -6.53 -13.14
CA GLY A 153 -11.84 -5.61 -13.04
C GLY A 153 -11.71 -4.53 -11.97
N VAL A 154 -10.53 -4.33 -11.39
CA VAL A 154 -10.25 -3.17 -10.54
C VAL A 154 -10.22 -1.92 -11.43
N ARG A 155 -10.97 -0.89 -11.05
CA ARG A 155 -10.94 0.42 -11.71
C ARG A 155 -10.19 1.42 -10.83
N PHE A 156 -9.21 2.09 -11.41
CA PHE A 156 -8.54 3.22 -10.78
C PHE A 156 -9.22 4.52 -11.23
N GLU A 157 -9.71 5.32 -10.28
CA GLU A 157 -10.51 6.52 -10.55
C GLU A 157 -9.66 7.79 -10.68
N SER A 158 -8.51 7.80 -10.03
CA SER A 158 -7.60 8.95 -10.02
C SER A 158 -6.19 8.54 -9.62
N VAL A 159 -5.24 9.39 -9.98
CA VAL A 159 -3.89 9.40 -9.45
C VAL A 159 -3.76 10.63 -8.58
N LEU A 160 -3.34 10.44 -7.34
CA LEU A 160 -3.27 11.48 -6.34
C LEU A 160 -1.81 11.75 -5.95
N PRO A 161 -1.53 12.99 -5.59
CA PRO A 161 -0.24 13.36 -5.05
C PRO A 161 -0.01 12.76 -3.66
N ALA A 162 1.26 12.52 -3.35
CA ALA A 162 1.69 12.12 -2.02
C ALA A 162 3.08 12.66 -1.71
N PRO A 163 3.35 13.09 -0.47
CA PRO A 163 4.66 13.62 -0.10
C PRO A 163 5.80 12.67 -0.44
N GLY A 164 6.92 13.22 -0.93
CA GLY A 164 8.11 12.45 -1.32
C GLY A 164 8.10 11.93 -2.75
N ASN A 165 7.01 12.07 -3.49
CA ASN A 165 6.94 11.73 -4.90
C ASN A 165 7.16 12.97 -5.78
N SER A 166 8.00 12.85 -6.79
CA SER A 166 8.22 13.91 -7.79
C SER A 166 7.04 14.08 -8.75
N VAL A 167 6.23 13.04 -8.92
CA VAL A 167 4.99 13.00 -9.72
C VAL A 167 3.92 12.22 -8.99
N ASP A 168 2.67 12.41 -9.35
CA ASP A 168 1.56 11.68 -8.75
C ASP A 168 1.64 10.19 -9.07
N ARG A 169 1.70 9.34 -8.02
CA ARG A 169 1.78 7.87 -8.13
C ARG A 169 0.73 7.13 -7.32
N PHE A 170 0.01 7.81 -6.46
CA PHE A 170 -0.99 7.18 -5.59
C PHE A 170 -2.29 6.92 -6.35
N HIS A 171 -2.42 5.73 -6.93
CA HIS A 171 -3.59 5.29 -7.69
C HIS A 171 -4.72 4.91 -6.73
N GLN A 172 -5.82 5.61 -6.80
CA GLN A 172 -6.98 5.39 -5.96
C GLN A 172 -7.97 4.45 -6.67
N PRO A 173 -8.24 3.24 -6.13
CA PRO A 173 -9.24 2.34 -6.69
C PRO A 173 -10.65 2.78 -6.31
N ALA A 174 -11.61 2.52 -7.19
CA ALA A 174 -13.03 2.60 -6.89
C ALA A 174 -13.37 1.67 -5.72
N GLY A 175 -14.16 2.18 -4.76
CA GLY A 175 -14.55 1.40 -3.59
C GLY A 175 -13.44 1.21 -2.55
N ARG A 176 -12.32 1.94 -2.65
CA ARG A 176 -11.21 1.90 -1.67
C ARG A 176 -10.64 0.49 -1.50
N GLY A 177 -10.22 0.11 -0.28
CA GLY A 177 -9.58 -1.17 -0.01
C GLY A 177 -10.41 -2.40 -0.38
N ILE A 178 -11.72 -2.38 -0.16
CA ILE A 178 -12.58 -3.50 -0.57
C ILE A 178 -12.67 -3.62 -2.09
N GLY A 179 -12.70 -2.48 -2.80
CA GLY A 179 -12.69 -2.46 -4.27
C GLY A 179 -11.41 -3.02 -4.88
N LEU A 180 -10.30 -2.95 -4.12
CA LEU A 180 -9.03 -3.55 -4.52
C LEU A 180 -8.98 -5.07 -4.26
N VAL A 181 -9.48 -5.52 -3.10
CA VAL A 181 -9.28 -6.90 -2.63
C VAL A 181 -10.39 -7.85 -3.07
N ALA A 182 -11.65 -7.38 -3.16
CA ALA A 182 -12.77 -8.25 -3.51
C ALA A 182 -12.67 -8.87 -4.92
N PRO A 183 -12.18 -8.17 -5.96
CA PRO A 183 -11.93 -8.78 -7.26
C PRO A 183 -10.94 -9.94 -7.20
N LEU A 184 -9.84 -9.79 -6.45
CA LEU A 184 -8.85 -10.86 -6.23
C LEU A 184 -9.47 -12.09 -5.59
N TYR A 185 -10.24 -11.90 -4.53
CA TYR A 185 -10.88 -13.01 -3.83
C TYR A 185 -11.91 -13.72 -4.71
N ARG A 186 -12.75 -12.96 -5.44
CA ARG A 186 -13.73 -13.53 -6.39
C ARG A 186 -13.04 -14.37 -7.45
N GLU A 187 -11.95 -13.89 -8.01
CA GLU A 187 -11.19 -14.65 -9.00
C GLU A 187 -10.60 -15.93 -8.40
N CYS A 188 -10.05 -15.90 -7.18
CA CYS A 188 -9.59 -17.10 -6.50
C CYS A 188 -10.70 -18.17 -6.37
N LEU A 189 -11.96 -17.78 -6.18
CA LEU A 189 -13.09 -18.70 -6.05
C LEU A 189 -13.48 -19.39 -7.37
N THR A 190 -13.07 -18.88 -8.52
CA THR A 190 -13.29 -19.53 -9.83
C THR A 190 -12.34 -20.68 -10.10
N HIS A 191 -11.26 -20.82 -9.30
CA HIS A 191 -10.25 -21.85 -9.45
C HIS A 191 -10.47 -23.01 -8.50
N ALA A 192 -10.84 -24.20 -9.01
CA ALA A 192 -11.14 -25.39 -8.20
C ALA A 192 -9.93 -25.92 -7.40
N ASN A 193 -8.72 -25.58 -7.80
CA ASN A 193 -7.45 -25.93 -7.14
C ASN A 193 -7.05 -24.94 -6.01
N ILE A 194 -7.88 -23.92 -5.72
CA ILE A 194 -7.71 -23.00 -4.59
C ILE A 194 -8.82 -23.24 -3.57
N ARG A 195 -8.47 -23.61 -2.34
CA ARG A 195 -9.42 -23.77 -1.24
C ARG A 195 -9.08 -22.88 -0.06
N PHE A 196 -10.10 -22.44 0.68
CA PHE A 196 -9.97 -21.59 1.86
C PHE A 196 -10.41 -22.34 3.12
N LEU A 197 -9.60 -22.23 4.17
CA LEU A 197 -9.92 -22.71 5.51
C LEU A 197 -9.99 -21.51 6.46
N TRP A 198 -11.21 -21.14 6.81
CA TRP A 198 -11.51 -20.00 7.68
C TRP A 198 -11.57 -20.42 9.15
N ASN A 199 -11.29 -19.47 10.05
CA ASN A 199 -11.21 -19.69 11.49
C ASN A 199 -10.14 -20.74 11.86
N VAL A 200 -9.08 -20.78 11.08
CA VAL A 200 -7.97 -21.72 11.28
C VAL A 200 -6.68 -20.93 11.51
N GLN A 201 -6.09 -21.13 12.68
CA GLN A 201 -4.85 -20.48 13.09
C GLN A 201 -3.67 -21.42 12.85
N ALA A 202 -2.66 -20.99 12.12
CA ALA A 202 -1.37 -21.66 12.07
C ALA A 202 -0.66 -21.53 13.44
N THR A 203 -0.28 -22.66 14.05
CA THR A 203 0.34 -22.71 15.38
C THR A 203 1.80 -23.09 15.34
N LYS A 204 2.24 -23.87 14.33
CA LYS A 204 3.63 -24.31 14.17
C LYS A 204 3.94 -24.66 12.71
N LEU A 205 5.14 -24.34 12.26
CA LEU A 205 5.69 -24.88 11.01
C LEU A 205 6.23 -26.30 11.25
N VAL A 206 5.88 -27.22 10.37
CA VAL A 206 6.38 -28.60 10.42
C VAL A 206 7.67 -28.66 9.59
N GLN A 207 8.74 -29.16 10.20
CA GLN A 207 10.05 -29.26 9.56
C GLN A 207 10.52 -30.72 9.49
N ASN A 208 11.24 -31.04 8.41
CA ASN A 208 12.04 -32.25 8.28
C ASN A 208 13.49 -31.80 8.00
N GLY A 209 14.37 -31.95 8.99
CA GLY A 209 15.67 -31.31 8.98
C GLY A 209 15.51 -29.78 8.91
N ASN A 210 16.17 -29.15 7.96
CA ASN A 210 16.10 -27.71 7.71
C ASN A 210 14.96 -27.27 6.76
N ARG A 211 14.19 -28.23 6.21
CA ARG A 211 13.11 -27.97 5.25
C ARG A 211 11.77 -27.86 5.95
N VAL A 212 10.99 -26.83 5.63
CA VAL A 212 9.58 -26.73 6.01
C VAL A 212 8.75 -27.59 5.05
N THR A 213 7.91 -28.48 5.64
CA THR A 213 7.14 -29.50 4.92
C THR A 213 5.64 -29.45 5.25
N GLY A 214 5.19 -28.43 5.98
CA GLY A 214 3.78 -28.28 6.30
C GLY A 214 3.52 -27.33 7.47
N VAL A 215 2.28 -27.30 7.92
CA VAL A 215 1.80 -26.42 8.99
C VAL A 215 0.92 -27.22 9.95
N ARG A 216 1.14 -27.04 11.27
CA ARG A 216 0.18 -27.42 12.31
C ARG A 216 -0.78 -26.26 12.52
N MET A 217 -2.06 -26.59 12.67
CA MET A 217 -3.14 -25.60 12.72
C MET A 217 -4.15 -25.95 13.79
N LEU A 218 -4.78 -24.92 14.36
CA LEU A 218 -5.90 -25.02 15.30
C LEU A 218 -7.17 -24.47 14.63
N ASN A 219 -8.21 -25.29 14.54
CA ASN A 219 -9.55 -24.82 14.20
C ASN A 219 -10.13 -24.08 15.41
N LEU A 220 -10.37 -22.78 15.27
CA LEU A 220 -10.79 -21.91 16.36
C LEU A 220 -12.25 -22.11 16.80
N ARG A 221 -13.07 -22.77 15.96
CA ARG A 221 -14.47 -23.09 16.29
C ARG A 221 -14.60 -24.43 17.01
N GLU A 222 -13.84 -25.40 16.57
CA GLU A 222 -13.92 -26.78 17.06
C GLU A 222 -12.85 -27.09 18.13
N THR A 223 -11.87 -26.17 18.30
CA THR A 223 -10.70 -26.38 19.16
C THR A 223 -9.90 -27.65 18.82
N SER A 224 -10.02 -28.10 17.55
CA SER A 224 -9.32 -29.28 17.06
C SER A 224 -8.00 -28.92 16.39
N GLU A 225 -6.94 -29.67 16.65
CA GLU A 225 -5.65 -29.54 15.99
C GLU A 225 -5.55 -30.47 14.78
N GLN A 226 -4.95 -29.95 13.70
CA GLN A 226 -4.62 -30.72 12.51
C GLN A 226 -3.29 -30.31 11.93
N SER A 227 -2.68 -31.16 11.13
CA SER A 227 -1.46 -30.86 10.39
C SER A 227 -1.68 -31.11 8.90
N LEU A 228 -1.29 -30.16 8.05
CA LEU A 228 -1.26 -30.35 6.62
C LEU A 228 0.19 -30.38 6.13
N LYS A 229 0.47 -31.29 5.19
CA LYS A 229 1.75 -31.35 4.47
C LYS A 229 1.69 -30.47 3.23
N ALA A 230 2.82 -29.91 2.86
CA ALA A 230 2.97 -29.10 1.64
C ALA A 230 4.40 -29.17 1.13
N ASP A 231 4.56 -28.91 -0.17
CA ASP A 231 5.86 -28.76 -0.84
C ASP A 231 6.47 -27.39 -0.54
N ALA A 232 5.59 -26.38 -0.32
CA ALA A 232 5.96 -25.04 0.10
C ALA A 232 4.90 -24.41 1.03
N VAL A 233 5.36 -23.56 1.95
CA VAL A 233 4.53 -22.73 2.84
C VAL A 233 4.84 -21.28 2.60
N VAL A 234 3.80 -20.47 2.35
CA VAL A 234 3.88 -19.01 2.20
C VAL A 234 3.27 -18.34 3.42
N LEU A 235 4.06 -17.61 4.18
CA LEU A 235 3.58 -16.81 5.30
C LEU A 235 3.14 -15.44 4.79
N ALA A 236 1.85 -15.12 4.92
CA ALA A 236 1.19 -13.88 4.47
C ALA A 236 0.38 -13.23 5.61
N THR A 237 0.86 -13.34 6.83
CA THR A 237 0.12 -13.08 8.09
C THR A 237 0.00 -11.61 8.47
N GLY A 238 0.54 -10.69 7.67
CA GLY A 238 0.58 -9.26 7.99
C GLY A 238 1.62 -8.91 9.07
N GLY A 239 1.53 -7.70 9.58
CA GLY A 239 2.48 -7.14 10.53
C GLY A 239 2.21 -7.47 12.01
N PHE A 240 2.76 -6.62 12.90
CA PHE A 240 2.60 -6.80 14.35
C PHE A 240 2.01 -5.56 15.06
N GLN A 241 1.57 -4.56 14.33
CA GLN A 241 1.24 -3.24 14.84
C GLN A 241 -0.05 -3.18 15.69
N SER A 242 -0.82 -4.27 15.80
CA SER A 242 -1.93 -4.40 16.76
C SER A 242 -1.55 -5.15 18.04
N ASN A 243 -0.30 -5.56 18.17
CA ASN A 243 0.29 -6.09 19.40
C ASN A 243 1.19 -5.01 20.02
N LEU A 244 0.65 -4.22 20.94
CA LEU A 244 1.39 -3.09 21.53
C LEU A 244 2.60 -3.53 22.37
N ASP A 245 2.61 -4.76 22.90
CA ASP A 245 3.78 -5.30 23.59
C ASP A 245 4.92 -5.55 22.60
N MET A 246 4.61 -6.11 21.44
CA MET A 246 5.59 -6.32 20.37
C MET A 246 6.03 -4.99 19.73
N VAL A 247 5.14 -4.02 19.61
CA VAL A 247 5.47 -2.64 19.22
C VAL A 247 6.48 -2.04 20.18
N ARG A 248 6.29 -2.21 21.49
CA ARG A 248 7.21 -1.75 22.54
C ARG A 248 8.53 -2.52 22.53
N GLU A 249 8.50 -3.84 22.36
CA GLU A 249 9.68 -4.70 22.27
C GLU A 249 10.67 -4.22 21.20
N PHE A 250 10.13 -3.78 20.05
CA PHE A 250 10.91 -3.33 18.90
C PHE A 250 10.87 -1.81 18.68
N TRP A 251 10.51 -1.03 19.72
CA TRP A 251 10.54 0.41 19.59
C TRP A 251 11.98 0.93 19.42
N PRO A 252 12.22 1.97 18.58
CA PRO A 252 13.56 2.52 18.41
C PRO A 252 14.16 2.95 19.76
N VAL A 253 15.38 2.51 20.02
CA VAL A 253 16.03 2.65 21.34
C VAL A 253 16.36 4.11 21.72
N ASP A 254 16.48 4.97 20.72
CA ASP A 254 16.76 6.41 20.85
C ASP A 254 15.49 7.28 20.95
N VAL A 255 14.32 6.65 20.89
CA VAL A 255 13.02 7.34 20.96
C VAL A 255 12.24 6.88 22.18
N THR A 256 11.84 7.81 23.04
CA THR A 256 10.98 7.49 24.19
C THR A 256 9.66 6.91 23.74
N PHE A 257 9.28 5.75 24.30
CA PHE A 257 7.98 5.17 24.05
C PHE A 257 6.87 6.05 24.62
N PRO A 258 5.85 6.42 23.82
CA PRO A 258 4.79 7.33 24.26
C PRO A 258 3.95 6.69 25.39
N GLU A 259 3.51 7.53 26.36
CA GLU A 259 2.64 7.09 27.44
C GLU A 259 1.32 6.49 26.92
N LYS A 260 0.77 7.09 25.85
CA LYS A 260 -0.42 6.61 25.16
C LYS A 260 -0.13 6.45 23.67
N ILE A 261 -0.37 5.25 23.16
CA ILE A 261 -0.33 4.89 21.74
C ILE A 261 -1.54 4.02 21.42
N LEU A 262 -2.16 4.25 20.28
CA LEU A 262 -3.35 3.51 19.83
C LEU A 262 -2.98 2.48 18.75
N ALA A 263 -3.66 1.35 18.76
CA ALA A 263 -3.52 0.32 17.74
C ALA A 263 -4.41 0.64 16.53
N GLY A 264 -3.81 1.05 15.42
CA GLY A 264 -4.53 1.44 14.19
C GLY A 264 -4.32 0.49 13.01
N SER A 265 -3.75 -0.69 13.25
CA SER A 265 -3.56 -1.73 12.25
C SER A 265 -4.72 -2.75 12.25
N GLY A 266 -4.66 -3.74 11.34
CA GLY A 266 -5.66 -4.81 11.29
C GLY A 266 -5.69 -5.65 12.57
N ARG A 267 -6.87 -6.01 13.04
CA ARG A 267 -7.10 -6.74 14.31
C ARG A 267 -6.18 -7.95 14.51
N ASN A 268 -5.87 -8.67 13.43
CA ASN A 268 -5.05 -9.88 13.45
C ASN A 268 -3.56 -9.60 13.12
N SER A 269 -3.15 -8.35 12.97
CA SER A 269 -1.74 -7.95 12.77
C SER A 269 -0.97 -7.98 14.10
N VAL A 270 -0.85 -9.17 14.69
CA VAL A 270 -0.34 -9.38 16.05
C VAL A 270 1.03 -10.06 16.10
N GLY A 271 1.73 -10.15 14.96
CA GLY A 271 3.10 -10.66 14.92
C GLY A 271 3.26 -12.18 14.96
N ARG A 272 2.19 -12.96 14.87
CA ARG A 272 2.25 -14.45 14.94
C ARG A 272 3.15 -15.04 13.86
N GLY A 273 3.08 -14.54 12.63
CA GLY A 273 3.94 -15.00 11.54
C GLY A 273 5.42 -14.75 11.79
N HIS A 274 5.76 -13.62 12.41
CA HIS A 274 7.14 -13.33 12.80
C HIS A 274 7.67 -14.39 13.77
N ARG A 275 6.88 -14.75 14.79
CA ARG A 275 7.26 -15.79 15.75
C ARG A 275 7.32 -17.18 15.13
N LEU A 276 6.40 -17.52 14.19
CA LEU A 276 6.45 -18.77 13.43
C LEU A 276 7.72 -18.87 12.58
N ALA A 277 8.05 -17.81 11.85
CA ALA A 277 9.26 -17.76 11.03
C ALA A 277 10.54 -17.84 11.88
N GLN A 278 10.60 -17.07 12.98
CA GLN A 278 11.73 -17.08 13.92
C GLN A 278 11.95 -18.48 14.53
N ALA A 279 10.86 -19.16 14.93
CA ALA A 279 10.95 -20.52 15.44
C ALA A 279 11.44 -21.53 14.40
N ALA A 280 11.31 -21.25 13.11
CA ALA A 280 11.86 -22.05 12.03
C ALA A 280 13.31 -21.66 11.64
N GLY A 281 13.92 -20.69 12.33
CA GLY A 281 15.29 -20.23 12.09
C GLY A 281 15.42 -19.01 11.20
N ALA A 282 14.31 -18.30 10.91
CA ALA A 282 14.34 -17.08 10.13
C ALA A 282 14.99 -15.92 10.90
N GLU A 283 15.69 -15.07 10.18
CA GLU A 283 16.13 -13.76 10.67
C GLU A 283 14.99 -12.75 10.63
N LEU A 284 14.87 -11.93 11.68
CA LEU A 284 14.05 -10.73 11.71
C LEU A 284 14.95 -9.51 11.54
N VAL A 285 14.60 -8.62 10.60
CA VAL A 285 15.42 -7.47 10.23
C VAL A 285 14.63 -6.18 10.36
N LYS A 286 15.30 -5.09 10.75
CA LYS A 286 14.75 -3.72 10.80
C LYS A 286 13.42 -3.64 11.57
N MET A 287 13.28 -4.41 12.66
CA MET A 287 12.02 -4.49 13.43
C MET A 287 11.65 -3.17 14.11
N ASP A 288 12.60 -2.29 14.30
CA ASP A 288 12.43 -0.92 14.78
C ASP A 288 11.88 0.05 13.72
N HIS A 289 11.82 -0.36 12.45
CA HIS A 289 11.18 0.41 11.39
C HIS A 289 9.66 0.26 11.50
N GLN A 290 9.04 1.15 12.25
CA GLN A 290 7.61 1.17 12.54
C GLN A 290 7.00 2.48 12.03
N TRP A 291 6.02 2.38 11.11
CA TRP A 291 5.35 3.55 10.56
C TRP A 291 4.10 3.88 11.38
N ASN A 292 4.18 4.96 12.12
CA ASN A 292 3.11 5.44 12.99
C ASN A 292 2.55 6.76 12.46
N TYR A 293 1.27 7.02 12.73
CA TYR A 293 0.59 8.27 12.38
C TYR A 293 0.34 9.11 13.63
N PHE A 294 0.28 10.43 13.43
CA PHE A 294 -0.09 11.42 14.47
C PHE A 294 -1.60 11.63 14.58
N THR A 295 -2.41 10.90 13.83
CA THR A 295 -3.84 11.12 13.61
C THR A 295 -4.72 10.18 14.42
N GLY A 296 -4.19 9.57 15.49
CA GLY A 296 -4.89 8.56 16.27
C GLY A 296 -5.96 9.14 17.19
N ILE A 297 -7.21 8.70 17.05
CA ILE A 297 -8.27 8.90 18.04
C ILE A 297 -8.79 7.55 18.54
N PRO A 298 -9.30 7.43 19.77
CA PRO A 298 -9.98 6.22 20.23
C PRO A 298 -11.16 5.88 19.31
N ASP A 299 -11.35 4.59 19.02
CA ASP A 299 -12.54 4.16 18.26
C ASP A 299 -13.78 4.22 19.16
N PRO A 300 -14.77 5.08 18.88
CA PRO A 300 -15.96 5.22 19.73
C PRO A 300 -16.84 3.96 19.77
N ARG A 301 -16.57 2.98 18.91
CA ARG A 301 -17.26 1.70 18.88
C ARG A 301 -16.59 0.62 19.73
N GLN A 302 -15.40 0.89 20.26
CA GLN A 302 -14.54 -0.06 20.99
C GLN A 302 -13.86 0.63 22.18
N THR A 303 -14.64 1.27 23.04
CA THR A 303 -14.17 2.16 24.11
C THR A 303 -13.27 1.50 25.16
N GLU A 304 -13.37 0.18 25.33
CA GLU A 304 -12.56 -0.58 26.29
C GLU A 304 -11.27 -1.16 25.70
N SER A 305 -10.95 -0.80 24.46
CA SER A 305 -9.77 -1.31 23.77
C SER A 305 -8.78 -0.16 23.47
N ASN A 306 -7.52 -0.54 23.22
CA ASN A 306 -6.52 0.39 22.68
C ASN A 306 -6.68 0.62 21.18
N HIS A 307 -7.80 0.21 20.58
CA HIS A 307 -8.04 0.40 19.15
C HIS A 307 -8.25 1.86 18.81
N GLY A 308 -7.57 2.33 17.77
CA GLY A 308 -7.64 3.70 17.30
C GLY A 308 -8.04 3.80 15.84
N LEU A 309 -8.61 4.94 15.49
CA LEU A 309 -8.92 5.35 14.13
C LEU A 309 -7.93 6.42 13.68
N SER A 310 -7.58 6.42 12.41
CA SER A 310 -6.85 7.53 11.79
C SER A 310 -7.86 8.58 11.34
N ALA A 311 -7.92 9.71 12.04
CA ALA A 311 -8.85 10.80 11.82
C ALA A 311 -8.11 12.12 11.68
N ALA A 312 -8.49 12.96 10.72
CA ALA A 312 -7.85 14.25 10.49
C ALA A 312 -8.77 15.25 9.81
N ASN A 313 -8.55 16.54 10.09
CA ASN A 313 -8.97 17.62 9.22
C ASN A 313 -7.73 18.32 8.65
N MET A 314 -7.39 17.97 7.41
CA MET A 314 -6.19 18.50 6.74
C MET A 314 -6.32 19.97 6.34
N HIS A 315 -7.50 20.58 6.47
CA HIS A 315 -7.77 22.01 6.22
C HIS A 315 -7.66 22.85 7.48
N GLY A 316 -7.59 22.23 8.67
CA GLY A 316 -7.32 22.89 9.94
C GLY A 316 -5.83 23.12 10.20
N ILE A 317 -5.46 23.37 11.43
CA ILE A 317 -4.06 23.45 11.90
C ILE A 317 -3.78 22.35 12.93
N LEU A 318 -2.51 21.99 13.06
CA LEU A 318 -2.02 21.05 14.06
C LEU A 318 -1.27 21.82 15.14
N VAL A 319 -1.67 21.68 16.39
CA VAL A 319 -1.01 22.33 17.52
C VAL A 319 -0.56 21.31 18.58
N ASN A 320 0.52 21.67 19.29
CA ASN A 320 1.04 20.91 20.42
C ASN A 320 0.24 21.22 21.71
N PRO A 321 0.54 20.56 22.85
CA PRO A 321 -0.12 20.86 24.13
C PRO A 321 0.08 22.29 24.66
N GLN A 322 1.00 23.05 24.08
CA GLN A 322 1.21 24.47 24.36
C GLN A 322 0.34 25.39 23.48
N GLY A 323 -0.53 24.82 22.62
CA GLY A 323 -1.36 25.58 21.70
C GLY A 323 -0.61 26.19 20.52
N GLN A 324 0.57 25.69 20.19
CA GLN A 324 1.45 26.21 19.15
C GLN A 324 1.58 25.23 17.98
N ARG A 325 1.61 25.74 16.74
CA ARG A 325 2.02 24.96 15.58
C ARG A 325 3.48 24.52 15.76
N PHE A 326 3.85 23.35 15.25
CA PHE A 326 5.20 22.79 15.45
C PHE A 326 5.70 22.00 14.22
N ALA A 327 4.87 21.81 13.21
CA ALA A 327 5.23 21.10 11.99
C ALA A 327 4.29 21.49 10.84
N ASN A 328 4.69 21.18 9.61
CA ASN A 328 3.80 21.20 8.46
C ASN A 328 2.95 19.92 8.46
N LEU A 329 1.66 20.09 8.74
CA LEU A 329 0.65 19.03 8.74
C LEU A 329 0.61 18.24 7.40
N HIS A 330 0.88 18.90 6.27
CA HIS A 330 0.83 18.28 4.95
C HIS A 330 2.04 17.39 4.63
N ASN A 331 3.16 17.55 5.34
CA ASN A 331 4.33 16.70 5.15
C ASN A 331 4.21 15.33 5.84
N TRP A 332 3.02 15.06 6.38
CA TRP A 332 2.58 13.78 6.88
C TRP A 332 3.46 13.22 8.01
N ALA A 333 3.40 11.89 8.21
CA ALA A 333 4.01 11.23 9.37
C ALA A 333 5.54 11.38 9.41
N LYS A 334 6.23 11.42 8.27
CA LYS A 334 7.70 11.56 8.23
C LYS A 334 8.19 12.80 8.97
N GLU A 335 7.51 13.93 8.79
CA GLU A 335 7.94 15.19 9.37
C GLU A 335 7.19 15.56 10.65
N VAL A 336 5.97 15.07 10.85
CA VAL A 336 5.16 15.38 12.04
C VAL A 336 5.49 14.48 13.24
N MET A 337 5.73 13.20 13.00
CA MET A 337 5.98 12.24 14.10
C MET A 337 7.26 12.53 14.90
N PRO A 338 8.43 12.82 14.30
CA PRO A 338 9.62 13.07 15.09
C PRO A 338 9.49 14.24 16.08
N PRO A 339 9.03 15.45 15.70
CA PRO A 339 8.82 16.53 16.67
C PRO A 339 7.68 16.23 17.67
N MET A 340 6.65 15.48 17.30
CA MET A 340 5.61 15.04 18.22
C MET A 340 6.16 14.11 19.31
N LEU A 341 6.98 13.12 18.94
CA LEU A 341 7.58 12.15 19.87
C LEU A 341 8.60 12.79 20.85
N ARG A 342 9.18 13.95 20.49
CA ARG A 342 10.08 14.71 21.37
C ARG A 342 9.36 15.59 22.39
N GLN A 343 8.03 15.71 22.31
CA GLN A 343 7.26 16.50 23.28
C GLN A 343 7.19 15.82 24.65
N LYS A 344 7.12 16.60 25.71
CA LYS A 344 6.94 16.07 27.08
C LYS A 344 5.64 15.27 27.23
N ARG A 345 4.57 15.72 26.54
CA ARG A 345 3.29 14.99 26.40
C ARG A 345 3.11 14.68 24.92
N VAL A 346 3.17 13.41 24.57
CA VAL A 346 3.12 12.94 23.18
C VAL A 346 1.67 12.90 22.70
N THR A 347 1.13 14.09 22.42
CA THR A 347 -0.21 14.28 21.87
C THR A 347 -0.25 15.59 21.08
N VAL A 348 -1.22 15.72 20.19
CA VAL A 348 -1.45 16.90 19.36
C VAL A 348 -2.94 17.19 19.25
N TRP A 349 -3.28 18.37 18.77
CA TRP A 349 -4.67 18.77 18.55
C TRP A 349 -4.86 19.24 17.12
N PHE A 350 -5.86 18.68 16.44
CA PHE A 350 -6.38 19.24 15.20
C PHE A 350 -7.38 20.34 15.57
N VAL A 351 -7.09 21.58 15.16
CA VAL A 351 -7.99 22.73 15.36
C VAL A 351 -8.52 23.17 14.01
N PHE A 352 -9.84 23.24 13.87
CA PHE A 352 -10.55 23.60 12.64
C PHE A 352 -11.85 24.34 12.98
N ASP A 353 -12.54 24.85 11.97
CA ASP A 353 -13.74 25.63 12.12
C ASP A 353 -14.92 25.05 11.30
N GLU A 354 -16.09 25.70 11.39
CA GLU A 354 -17.29 25.24 10.69
C GLU A 354 -17.12 25.24 9.16
N ALA A 355 -16.37 26.18 8.60
CA ALA A 355 -16.13 26.25 7.15
C ALA A 355 -15.42 25.01 6.62
N THR A 356 -14.59 24.38 7.45
CA THR A 356 -13.82 23.18 7.08
C THR A 356 -14.31 21.90 7.72
N ARG A 357 -15.37 21.93 8.53
CA ARG A 357 -15.94 20.77 9.24
C ARG A 357 -16.23 19.60 8.29
N SER A 358 -16.82 19.87 7.13
CA SER A 358 -17.15 18.84 6.11
C SER A 358 -15.93 18.20 5.46
N LYS A 359 -14.72 18.75 5.67
CA LYS A 359 -13.45 18.20 5.17
C LYS A 359 -12.79 17.23 6.13
N PHE A 360 -13.40 16.99 7.29
CA PHE A 360 -12.93 15.99 8.24
C PHE A 360 -13.06 14.58 7.66
N THR A 361 -12.04 13.77 7.83
CA THR A 361 -11.99 12.41 7.27
C THR A 361 -11.53 11.39 8.30
N ILE A 362 -12.05 10.17 8.16
CA ILE A 362 -11.56 8.97 8.88
C ILE A 362 -11.17 7.93 7.84
N SER A 363 -10.01 7.32 8.03
CA SER A 363 -9.53 6.26 7.14
C SER A 363 -10.40 5.00 7.28
N GLY A 364 -10.69 4.36 6.14
CA GLY A 364 -11.44 3.11 6.07
C GLY A 364 -12.72 3.22 5.27
N SER A 365 -13.08 2.12 4.60
CA SER A 365 -14.28 2.06 3.76
C SER A 365 -15.58 2.14 4.58
N ASP A 366 -15.56 1.69 5.82
CA ASP A 366 -16.68 1.74 6.76
C ASP A 366 -16.95 3.14 7.34
N TRP A 367 -16.09 4.12 7.05
CA TRP A 367 -16.21 5.53 7.40
C TRP A 367 -16.45 6.44 6.19
N ALA A 368 -16.88 5.90 5.05
CA ALA A 368 -17.18 6.69 3.86
C ALA A 368 -18.45 7.56 4.01
N ASP A 369 -19.38 7.15 4.87
CA ASP A 369 -20.58 7.94 5.18
C ASP A 369 -20.26 9.07 6.18
N PHE A 370 -20.29 10.30 5.67
CA PHE A 370 -20.00 11.48 6.50
C PHE A 370 -21.01 11.69 7.64
N LYS A 371 -22.27 11.32 7.47
CA LYS A 371 -23.29 11.39 8.56
C LYS A 371 -22.92 10.48 9.73
N LYS A 372 -22.31 9.34 9.44
CA LYS A 372 -21.78 8.45 10.47
C LYS A 372 -20.61 9.09 11.20
N VAL A 373 -19.71 9.76 10.45
CA VAL A 373 -18.58 10.51 11.03
C VAL A 373 -19.09 11.62 11.94
N GLU A 374 -20.06 12.41 11.50
CA GLU A 374 -20.69 13.46 12.30
C GLU A 374 -21.21 12.89 13.61
N ARG A 375 -22.12 11.94 13.54
CA ARG A 375 -22.81 11.39 14.71
C ARG A 375 -21.89 10.72 15.72
N LEU A 376 -20.89 9.95 15.27
CA LEU A 376 -20.07 9.13 16.16
C LEU A 376 -18.79 9.84 16.62
N VAL A 377 -18.32 10.85 15.89
CA VAL A 377 -17.04 11.49 16.16
C VAL A 377 -17.18 13.00 16.33
N LEU A 378 -17.68 13.73 15.34
CA LEU A 378 -17.69 15.20 15.39
C LEU A 378 -18.68 15.76 16.42
N ASP A 379 -19.79 15.08 16.66
CA ASP A 379 -20.80 15.44 17.67
C ASP A 379 -20.58 14.70 19.01
N ASN A 380 -19.48 13.97 19.15
CA ASN A 380 -19.11 13.30 20.39
C ASN A 380 -18.18 14.21 21.23
N PRO A 381 -18.65 14.76 22.36
CA PRO A 381 -17.87 15.70 23.18
C PRO A 381 -16.65 15.05 23.85
N ASP A 382 -16.59 13.72 23.97
CA ASP A 382 -15.42 13.00 24.49
C ASP A 382 -14.27 12.95 23.49
N LEU A 383 -14.54 13.19 22.20
CA LEU A 383 -13.56 13.16 21.12
C LEU A 383 -13.26 14.53 20.53
N VAL A 384 -14.27 15.40 20.41
CA VAL A 384 -14.16 16.70 19.75
C VAL A 384 -14.78 17.79 20.64
N ALA A 385 -13.94 18.69 21.12
CA ALA A 385 -14.39 19.91 21.78
C ALA A 385 -14.96 20.89 20.74
N LYS A 386 -16.01 21.62 21.11
CA LYS A 386 -16.70 22.61 20.26
C LYS A 386 -17.02 23.86 21.03
N ALA A 387 -16.70 25.04 20.50
CA ALA A 387 -17.01 26.33 21.13
C ALA A 387 -17.17 27.44 20.08
N ASP A 388 -17.97 28.46 20.41
CA ASP A 388 -18.18 29.63 19.55
C ASP A 388 -16.99 30.61 19.54
N THR A 389 -16.06 30.45 20.48
CA THR A 389 -14.86 31.29 20.59
C THR A 389 -13.61 30.45 20.82
N ILE A 390 -12.47 30.97 20.38
CA ILE A 390 -11.16 30.32 20.61
C ILE A 390 -10.84 30.19 22.11
N ALA A 391 -11.20 31.19 22.91
CA ALA A 391 -11.03 31.14 24.35
C ALA A 391 -11.89 30.04 25.01
N GLY A 392 -13.14 29.89 24.55
CA GLY A 392 -14.02 28.81 24.98
C GLY A 392 -13.50 27.43 24.58
N LEU A 393 -12.94 27.30 23.36
CA LEU A 393 -12.32 26.07 22.91
C LEU A 393 -11.08 25.72 23.76
N ALA A 394 -10.23 26.69 24.05
CA ALA A 394 -9.06 26.53 24.90
C ALA A 394 -9.45 26.08 26.33
N ALA A 395 -10.50 26.64 26.89
CA ALA A 395 -11.01 26.25 28.21
C ALA A 395 -11.48 24.79 28.25
N GLN A 396 -12.18 24.31 27.22
CA GLN A 396 -12.62 22.90 27.11
C GLN A 396 -11.47 21.91 26.92
N THR A 397 -10.43 22.31 26.19
CA THR A 397 -9.30 21.44 25.84
C THR A 397 -8.15 21.47 26.84
N GLY A 398 -8.11 22.48 27.71
CA GLY A 398 -6.96 22.74 28.58
C GLY A 398 -5.72 23.28 27.85
N LEU A 399 -5.88 23.73 26.61
CA LEU A 399 -4.82 24.44 25.87
C LEU A 399 -4.66 25.86 26.41
N PRO A 400 -3.43 26.44 26.48
CA PRO A 400 -3.21 27.81 26.88
C PRO A 400 -3.94 28.80 25.97
N PRO A 401 -4.92 29.59 26.50
CA PRO A 401 -5.78 30.43 25.65
C PRO A 401 -5.02 31.48 24.84
N GLU A 402 -4.06 32.14 25.46
CA GLU A 402 -3.25 33.18 24.81
C GLU A 402 -2.44 32.62 23.67
N ASN A 403 -1.80 31.45 23.87
CA ASN A 403 -1.02 30.80 22.85
C ASN A 403 -1.87 30.33 21.67
N LEU A 404 -3.03 29.72 21.95
CA LEU A 404 -3.91 29.25 20.88
C LEU A 404 -4.46 30.40 20.06
N GLN A 405 -4.87 31.51 20.71
CA GLN A 405 -5.32 32.73 20.03
C GLN A 405 -4.22 33.34 19.17
N ALA A 406 -3.00 33.48 19.71
CA ALA A 406 -1.86 34.01 18.98
C ALA A 406 -1.49 33.11 17.77
N THR A 407 -1.54 31.79 17.95
CA THR A 407 -1.27 30.81 16.88
C THR A 407 -2.26 30.94 15.73
N ILE A 408 -3.56 31.03 16.03
CA ILE A 408 -4.61 31.15 15.01
C ILE A 408 -4.51 32.53 14.30
N ALA A 409 -4.31 33.60 15.07
CA ALA A 409 -4.14 34.94 14.48
C ALA A 409 -2.94 35.00 13.52
N ARG A 410 -1.78 34.42 13.95
CA ARG A 410 -0.59 34.35 13.10
C ARG A 410 -0.82 33.50 11.85
N TYR A 411 -1.48 32.34 11.99
CA TYR A 411 -1.83 31.49 10.87
C TYR A 411 -2.73 32.24 9.86
N ASN A 412 -3.79 32.89 10.32
CA ASN A 412 -4.70 33.65 9.48
C ASN A 412 -3.98 34.81 8.75
N ALA A 413 -3.07 35.52 9.43
CA ALA A 413 -2.25 36.55 8.80
C ALA A 413 -1.32 36.00 7.70
N MET A 414 -0.79 34.79 7.86
CA MET A 414 0.00 34.11 6.83
C MET A 414 -0.87 33.68 5.64
N VAL A 415 -2.11 33.25 5.88
CA VAL A 415 -3.07 32.96 4.81
C VAL A 415 -3.38 34.21 4.00
N ASP A 416 -3.58 35.38 4.64
CA ASP A 416 -3.76 36.67 3.96
C ASP A 416 -2.55 37.07 3.12
N LYS A 417 -1.33 36.76 3.57
CA LYS A 417 -0.08 36.97 2.82
C LYS A 417 0.13 35.96 1.69
N GLY A 418 -0.61 34.85 1.66
CA GLY A 418 -0.43 33.74 0.70
C GLY A 418 0.84 32.92 0.92
N ARG A 419 1.49 33.00 2.10
CA ARG A 419 2.72 32.27 2.42
C ARG A 419 2.76 31.85 3.89
N ASP A 420 3.00 30.57 4.15
CA ASP A 420 3.29 30.05 5.50
C ASP A 420 4.79 30.21 5.80
N GLU A 421 5.11 31.29 6.53
CA GLU A 421 6.47 31.65 6.93
C GLU A 421 7.05 30.71 8.00
N ASP A 422 6.22 29.95 8.71
CA ASP A 422 6.65 29.11 9.85
C ASP A 422 7.08 27.71 9.40
N PHE A 423 6.28 27.07 8.56
CA PHE A 423 6.48 25.66 8.20
C PHE A 423 6.36 25.40 6.70
N GLY A 424 6.18 26.42 5.88
CA GLY A 424 6.12 26.30 4.44
C GLY A 424 4.95 25.45 3.93
N ARG A 425 3.80 25.46 4.60
CA ARG A 425 2.64 24.67 4.22
C ARG A 425 2.04 25.12 2.89
N PHE A 426 2.10 26.40 2.59
CA PHE A 426 1.67 27.01 1.35
C PHE A 426 2.55 28.21 0.99
N GLY A 427 2.62 28.54 -0.29
CA GLY A 427 3.42 29.66 -0.78
C GLY A 427 3.72 29.56 -2.27
N PRO A 428 4.20 30.64 -2.91
CA PRO A 428 4.47 30.70 -4.35
C PRO A 428 5.60 29.76 -4.80
N ASP A 429 6.47 29.35 -3.88
CA ASP A 429 7.63 28.49 -4.16
C ASP A 429 7.30 26.98 -4.07
N ARG A 430 6.06 26.62 -3.74
CA ARG A 430 5.63 25.22 -3.68
C ARG A 430 4.94 24.82 -4.97
N SER A 431 5.54 23.86 -5.65
CA SER A 431 5.00 23.24 -6.87
C SER A 431 4.22 21.95 -6.60
N ASP A 432 4.24 21.44 -5.38
CA ASP A 432 3.54 20.22 -5.00
C ASP A 432 2.05 20.49 -4.70
N PHE A 433 1.26 19.42 -4.65
CA PHE A 433 -0.18 19.49 -4.38
C PHE A 433 -0.54 20.10 -3.03
N ASN A 434 0.42 20.16 -2.13
CA ASN A 434 0.25 20.72 -0.80
C ASN A 434 0.22 22.28 -0.82
N ASN A 435 0.41 22.87 -1.99
CA ASN A 435 0.35 24.33 -2.17
C ASN A 435 -1.09 24.88 -2.22
N THR A 436 -2.09 24.13 -1.84
CA THR A 436 -3.45 24.67 -1.69
C THR A 436 -3.50 25.62 -0.50
N ALA A 437 -3.86 26.88 -0.77
CA ALA A 437 -4.14 27.85 0.27
C ALA A 437 -5.17 27.26 1.24
N SER A 438 -4.76 27.06 2.48
CA SER A 438 -5.67 26.61 3.51
C SER A 438 -6.57 27.79 3.90
N PRO A 439 -7.85 27.56 4.13
CA PRO A 439 -8.73 28.64 4.56
C PRO A 439 -8.30 29.16 5.93
N LYS A 440 -8.64 30.41 6.23
CA LYS A 440 -8.51 30.96 7.57
C LYS A 440 -9.40 30.19 8.54
N LEU A 441 -9.01 30.19 9.81
CA LEU A 441 -9.86 29.73 10.91
C LEU A 441 -10.56 30.96 11.52
N GLU A 442 -11.77 31.26 11.04
CA GLU A 442 -12.52 32.46 11.47
C GLU A 442 -14.04 32.25 11.54
N THR A 443 -14.53 31.05 11.15
CA THR A 443 -15.97 30.76 11.09
C THR A 443 -16.40 29.90 12.28
N PRO A 444 -17.03 30.49 13.34
CA PRO A 444 -17.51 29.68 14.45
C PRO A 444 -18.68 28.75 14.06
N PRO A 445 -18.89 27.65 14.78
CA PRO A 445 -18.11 27.21 15.94
C PRO A 445 -16.73 26.65 15.52
N PHE A 446 -15.80 26.73 16.47
CA PHE A 446 -14.47 26.14 16.37
C PHE A 446 -14.47 24.77 17.01
N TYR A 447 -13.63 23.89 16.48
CA TYR A 447 -13.48 22.50 16.90
C TYR A 447 -12.04 22.19 17.26
N ALA A 448 -11.84 21.31 18.23
CA ALA A 448 -10.53 20.76 18.56
C ALA A 448 -10.63 19.27 18.87
N MET A 449 -9.86 18.48 18.16
CA MET A 449 -9.77 17.03 18.33
C MET A 449 -8.38 16.64 18.83
N GLN A 450 -8.30 16.00 19.99
CA GLN A 450 -7.05 15.48 20.51
C GLN A 450 -6.66 14.19 19.80
N SER A 451 -5.39 14.08 19.42
CA SER A 451 -4.85 12.91 18.74
C SER A 451 -3.56 12.42 19.38
N TRP A 452 -3.35 11.12 19.29
CA TRP A 452 -2.19 10.41 19.84
C TRP A 452 -1.47 9.65 18.73
N PRO A 453 -0.23 9.18 18.97
CA PRO A 453 0.41 8.24 18.08
C PRO A 453 -0.48 7.02 17.82
N LEU A 454 -0.56 6.63 16.56
CA LEU A 454 -1.36 5.53 16.06
C LEU A 454 -0.45 4.56 15.31
N THR A 455 -0.34 3.33 15.77
CA THR A 455 0.43 2.31 15.04
C THR A 455 -0.23 1.98 13.72
N ARG A 456 0.55 1.82 12.65
CA ARG A 456 -0.03 1.56 11.32
C ARG A 456 0.62 0.40 10.59
N LYS A 457 1.94 0.45 10.35
CA LYS A 457 2.64 -0.49 9.49
C LYS A 457 3.96 -0.95 10.08
N SER A 458 4.23 -2.23 9.92
CA SER A 458 5.56 -2.81 10.14
C SER A 458 6.36 -2.66 8.85
N MET A 459 7.50 -1.95 8.91
CA MET A 459 8.41 -1.79 7.79
C MET A 459 9.71 -2.59 7.97
N GLY A 460 9.83 -3.30 9.11
CA GLY A 460 10.74 -4.39 9.36
C GLY A 460 9.99 -5.71 9.49
N GLY A 461 10.68 -6.83 9.37
CA GLY A 461 10.04 -8.15 9.41
C GLY A 461 10.96 -9.31 9.10
N VAL A 462 10.40 -10.38 8.60
CA VAL A 462 11.10 -11.61 8.20
C VAL A 462 11.99 -11.34 6.98
N ALA A 463 13.29 -11.63 7.10
CA ALA A 463 14.25 -11.48 6.01
C ALA A 463 13.92 -12.41 4.84
N ILE A 464 13.90 -11.86 3.63
CA ILE A 464 13.65 -12.58 2.38
C ILE A 464 14.69 -12.20 1.31
N ASP A 465 14.87 -13.07 0.33
CA ASP A 465 15.58 -12.76 -0.90
C ASP A 465 14.62 -12.25 -2.01
N LEU A 466 15.17 -11.95 -3.20
CA LEU A 466 14.39 -11.48 -4.35
C LEU A 466 13.42 -12.54 -4.94
N GLN A 467 13.44 -13.76 -4.44
CA GLN A 467 12.47 -14.82 -4.71
C GLN A 467 11.44 -14.98 -3.58
N CYS A 468 11.43 -14.10 -2.59
CA CYS A 468 10.62 -14.17 -1.37
C CYS A 468 10.87 -15.43 -0.52
N ARG A 469 12.02 -16.12 -0.68
CA ARG A 469 12.42 -17.22 0.18
C ARG A 469 12.90 -16.68 1.52
N VAL A 470 12.42 -17.23 2.61
CA VAL A 470 12.79 -16.82 3.96
C VAL A 470 14.26 -17.14 4.22
N GLN A 471 15.00 -16.18 4.77
CA GLN A 471 16.43 -16.30 5.04
C GLN A 471 16.73 -16.48 6.52
N THR A 472 17.75 -17.29 6.79
CA THR A 472 18.42 -17.36 8.09
C THR A 472 19.36 -16.16 8.28
N ARG A 473 19.93 -16.01 9.49
CA ARG A 473 20.93 -14.99 9.79
C ARG A 473 22.18 -15.07 8.89
N SER A 474 22.49 -16.26 8.38
CA SER A 474 23.60 -16.45 7.43
C SER A 474 23.21 -16.18 5.97
N LYS A 475 22.05 -15.58 5.72
CA LYS A 475 21.48 -15.30 4.38
C LYS A 475 21.23 -16.55 3.54
N THR A 476 21.12 -17.71 4.19
CA THR A 476 20.77 -18.96 3.53
C THR A 476 19.26 -19.14 3.50
N PRO A 477 18.62 -19.41 2.36
CA PRO A 477 17.19 -19.67 2.29
C PRO A 477 16.79 -20.91 3.10
N ILE A 478 15.67 -20.83 3.83
CA ILE A 478 15.04 -21.97 4.48
C ILE A 478 14.20 -22.71 3.42
N PRO A 479 14.57 -23.97 3.05
CA PRO A 479 13.87 -24.68 1.99
C PRO A 479 12.39 -24.89 2.32
N GLY A 480 11.51 -24.64 1.33
CA GLY A 480 10.07 -24.82 1.46
C GLY A 480 9.37 -23.69 2.24
N LEU A 481 10.07 -22.62 2.64
CA LEU A 481 9.47 -21.50 3.37
C LEU A 481 9.63 -20.17 2.62
N TYR A 482 8.49 -19.49 2.44
CA TYR A 482 8.38 -18.18 1.78
C TYR A 482 7.65 -17.21 2.72
N ALA A 483 7.92 -15.92 2.58
CA ALA A 483 7.20 -14.87 3.30
C ALA A 483 6.92 -13.68 2.39
N VAL A 484 5.75 -13.05 2.56
CA VAL A 484 5.27 -12.00 1.67
C VAL A 484 4.52 -10.89 2.42
N GLY A 485 4.47 -9.72 1.82
CA GLY A 485 3.70 -8.59 2.31
C GLY A 485 4.30 -7.91 3.54
N GLU A 486 3.44 -7.38 4.39
CA GLU A 486 3.84 -6.62 5.59
C GLU A 486 4.65 -7.47 6.59
N LEU A 487 4.49 -8.79 6.59
CA LEU A 487 5.31 -9.71 7.39
C LEU A 487 6.81 -9.58 7.11
N THR A 488 7.18 -9.19 5.90
CA THR A 488 8.57 -9.02 5.46
C THR A 488 9.06 -7.56 5.58
N GLY A 489 8.32 -6.72 6.30
CA GLY A 489 8.56 -5.28 6.26
C GLY A 489 8.39 -4.69 4.88
N LEU A 490 7.43 -5.23 4.08
CA LEU A 490 7.17 -4.80 2.71
C LEU A 490 8.40 -4.95 1.81
N ALA A 491 9.19 -6.00 2.04
CA ALA A 491 10.46 -6.29 1.36
C ALA A 491 11.51 -5.15 1.51
N GLY A 492 11.39 -4.31 2.53
CA GLY A 492 12.30 -3.19 2.76
C GLY A 492 12.15 -2.02 1.79
N ILE A 493 11.14 -2.03 0.90
CA ILE A 493 10.94 -0.98 -0.11
C ILE A 493 10.78 0.41 0.50
N ASN A 494 10.22 0.48 1.70
CA ASN A 494 9.94 1.75 2.38
C ASN A 494 11.09 2.28 3.25
N GLY A 495 12.07 1.46 3.59
CA GLY A 495 13.12 1.87 4.54
C GLY A 495 12.55 2.33 5.89
N LYS A 496 12.95 3.52 6.35
CA LYS A 496 12.48 4.15 7.60
C LYS A 496 11.23 5.01 7.42
N ALA A 497 10.98 5.48 6.20
CA ALA A 497 9.88 6.39 5.90
C ALA A 497 9.12 5.93 4.66
N ALA A 498 7.85 5.58 4.82
CA ALA A 498 7.05 5.12 3.72
C ALA A 498 6.57 6.26 2.82
N LEU A 499 6.64 6.05 1.51
CA LEU A 499 5.83 6.78 0.55
C LEU A 499 4.39 6.27 0.61
N GLU A 500 3.41 7.16 0.53
CA GLU A 500 2.01 6.73 0.50
C GLU A 500 1.72 5.90 -0.76
N GLY A 501 0.93 4.82 -0.58
CA GLY A 501 0.67 3.84 -1.64
C GLY A 501 1.65 2.69 -1.72
N THR A 502 2.78 2.74 -1.00
CA THR A 502 3.80 1.68 -0.97
C THR A 502 3.58 0.64 0.14
N PHE A 503 2.33 0.45 0.55
CA PHE A 503 1.96 -0.61 1.49
C PHE A 503 1.29 -1.79 0.78
N LEU A 504 0.23 -1.52 0.01
CA LEU A 504 -0.53 -2.57 -0.68
C LEU A 504 0.18 -3.06 -1.93
N GLY A 505 0.87 -2.17 -2.65
CA GLY A 505 1.63 -2.52 -3.83
C GLY A 505 2.71 -3.58 -3.56
N PRO A 506 3.62 -3.39 -2.60
CA PRO A 506 4.60 -4.40 -2.21
C PRO A 506 3.98 -5.72 -1.74
N CYS A 507 2.80 -5.67 -1.10
CA CYS A 507 2.07 -6.88 -0.71
C CYS A 507 1.64 -7.70 -1.93
N ILE A 508 1.14 -7.05 -2.98
CA ILE A 508 0.75 -7.71 -4.25
C ILE A 508 1.98 -8.27 -4.94
N VAL A 509 3.01 -7.44 -5.12
CA VAL A 509 4.24 -7.80 -5.83
C VAL A 509 4.92 -9.00 -5.18
N THR A 510 5.16 -8.96 -3.86
CA THR A 510 5.81 -10.07 -3.15
C THR A 510 4.99 -11.36 -3.19
N GLY A 511 3.65 -11.28 -3.10
CA GLY A 511 2.76 -12.43 -3.25
C GLY A 511 2.93 -13.11 -4.61
N ARG A 512 2.94 -12.34 -5.69
CA ARG A 512 3.14 -12.83 -7.05
C ARG A 512 4.55 -13.37 -7.27
N VAL A 513 5.58 -12.69 -6.74
CA VAL A 513 6.98 -13.15 -6.83
C VAL A 513 7.17 -14.50 -6.14
N ALA A 514 6.65 -14.67 -4.91
CA ALA A 514 6.72 -15.94 -4.21
C ALA A 514 6.07 -17.08 -4.99
N ALA A 515 4.89 -16.81 -5.54
CA ALA A 515 4.16 -17.78 -6.36
C ALA A 515 4.97 -18.22 -7.59
N ARG A 516 5.51 -17.27 -8.34
CA ARG A 516 6.35 -17.54 -9.53
C ARG A 516 7.63 -18.31 -9.16
N SER A 517 8.24 -17.95 -8.03
CA SER A 517 9.40 -18.68 -7.51
C SER A 517 9.09 -20.14 -7.18
N ILE A 518 7.95 -20.42 -6.57
CA ILE A 518 7.48 -21.79 -6.26
C ILE A 518 7.21 -22.59 -7.54
N LEU A 519 6.60 -21.93 -8.54
CA LEU A 519 6.30 -22.54 -9.84
C LEU A 519 7.52 -22.70 -10.74
N GLY A 520 8.66 -22.08 -10.40
CA GLY A 520 9.85 -22.07 -11.27
C GLY A 520 9.67 -21.27 -12.56
N VAL A 521 8.74 -20.28 -12.55
CA VAL A 521 8.41 -19.46 -13.72
C VAL A 521 9.24 -18.18 -13.71
N SER A 522 9.97 -17.95 -14.81
CA SER A 522 10.63 -16.68 -15.10
C SER A 522 9.63 -15.74 -15.76
N VAL A 523 9.52 -14.52 -15.25
CA VAL A 523 8.71 -13.48 -15.89
C VAL A 523 9.64 -12.53 -16.64
N PRO A 524 9.41 -12.29 -17.94
CA PRO A 524 10.19 -11.33 -18.69
C PRO A 524 10.03 -9.92 -18.05
N PRO A 525 11.02 -9.05 -18.20
CA PRO A 525 10.90 -7.65 -17.79
C PRO A 525 9.63 -7.02 -18.36
N ALA A 526 9.05 -6.05 -17.64
CA ALA A 526 7.92 -5.30 -18.17
C ALA A 526 8.34 -4.63 -19.49
N THR A 527 7.53 -4.79 -20.55
CA THR A 527 7.76 -4.11 -21.83
C THR A 527 7.68 -2.59 -21.57
N PRO A 528 8.70 -1.82 -21.92
CA PRO A 528 8.60 -0.37 -21.80
C PRO A 528 7.39 0.12 -22.59
N LEU A 529 6.64 1.08 -22.03
CA LEU A 529 5.64 1.77 -22.83
C LEU A 529 6.34 2.54 -23.94
N PRO A 530 5.70 2.74 -25.11
CA PRO A 530 6.28 3.59 -26.16
C PRO A 530 6.74 4.91 -25.56
N ALA A 531 7.94 5.33 -25.93
CA ALA A 531 8.46 6.62 -25.46
C ALA A 531 7.48 7.71 -25.87
N THR A 532 6.98 8.46 -24.90
CA THR A 532 6.44 9.79 -25.14
C THR A 532 7.62 10.75 -25.16
N THR A 533 7.53 11.83 -25.92
CA THR A 533 8.55 12.87 -26.04
C THR A 533 9.01 13.46 -24.72
N GLU A 534 8.18 13.38 -23.73
CA GLU A 534 8.35 13.89 -22.39
C GLU A 534 9.37 13.09 -21.55
N ARG A 535 9.62 11.81 -21.87
CA ARG A 535 10.66 11.00 -21.22
C ARG A 535 12.08 11.44 -21.54
N CYS A 536 12.29 12.08 -22.66
CA CYS A 536 13.60 12.62 -23.00
C CYS A 536 14.05 13.69 -22.02
N THR A 537 13.11 14.49 -21.49
CA THR A 537 13.37 15.57 -20.55
C THR A 537 13.67 15.10 -19.12
N ASP A 538 13.38 13.86 -18.77
CA ASP A 538 13.73 13.27 -17.46
C ASP A 538 15.25 13.09 -17.29
N CYS A 539 15.95 12.89 -18.40
CA CYS A 539 17.40 12.73 -18.43
C CYS A 539 18.13 13.87 -19.13
N HIS A 540 17.45 14.57 -20.04
CA HIS A 540 18.00 15.66 -20.83
C HIS A 540 17.33 16.98 -20.43
N ASP A 541 18.02 17.81 -19.68
CA ASP A 541 17.57 19.19 -19.42
C ASP A 541 17.68 20.00 -20.69
N VAL A 542 16.54 20.22 -21.38
CA VAL A 542 16.47 20.99 -22.64
C VAL A 542 16.99 22.42 -22.45
N THR A 543 16.82 22.99 -21.25
CA THR A 543 17.32 24.33 -20.93
C THR A 543 18.85 24.38 -20.91
N SER A 544 19.48 23.31 -20.45
CA SER A 544 20.94 23.13 -20.51
C SER A 544 21.40 22.84 -21.93
N LEU A 545 20.66 22.05 -22.70
CA LEU A 545 20.99 21.75 -24.10
C LEU A 545 20.99 23.03 -24.97
N VAL A 546 20.07 23.98 -24.71
CA VAL A 546 20.05 25.29 -25.40
C VAL A 546 21.28 26.14 -25.08
N LYS A 547 21.92 25.94 -23.91
CA LYS A 547 23.13 26.68 -23.50
C LYS A 547 24.42 26.00 -23.95
N GLU A 548 24.37 24.71 -24.32
CA GLU A 548 25.55 23.97 -24.76
C GLU A 548 25.94 24.33 -26.19
N ASN A 549 27.09 24.99 -26.36
CA ASN A 549 27.69 25.23 -27.67
C ASN A 549 28.60 24.07 -28.05
N ARG A 550 28.06 23.00 -28.66
CA ARG A 550 28.83 21.86 -29.12
C ARG A 550 29.53 22.17 -30.43
N LYS A 551 30.86 22.29 -30.38
CA LYS A 551 31.72 22.45 -31.58
C LYS A 551 31.41 21.36 -32.62
N GLY A 552 31.01 21.76 -33.82
CA GLY A 552 30.75 20.84 -34.92
C GLY A 552 29.26 20.55 -35.21
N TYR A 553 28.36 20.99 -34.38
CA TYR A 553 26.91 20.87 -34.63
C TYR A 553 26.30 22.23 -34.96
N TRP A 554 26.21 22.51 -36.27
CA TRP A 554 25.53 23.68 -36.77
C TRP A 554 24.06 23.65 -36.33
N HIS A 555 23.61 24.69 -35.65
CA HIS A 555 22.24 24.87 -35.16
C HIS A 555 21.79 24.07 -33.92
N PHE A 556 22.67 23.39 -33.19
CA PHE A 556 22.28 22.66 -31.98
C PHE A 556 21.46 23.50 -30.98
N GLU A 557 21.98 24.68 -30.62
CA GLU A 557 21.31 25.66 -29.77
C GLU A 557 19.97 26.13 -30.37
N LYS A 558 19.94 26.50 -31.64
CA LYS A 558 18.75 27.05 -32.31
C LYS A 558 17.64 26.00 -32.44
N SER A 559 17.98 24.76 -32.78
CA SER A 559 17.02 23.68 -32.92
C SER A 559 16.35 23.31 -31.57
N HIS A 560 17.13 23.23 -30.50
CA HIS A 560 16.56 22.97 -29.17
C HIS A 560 15.83 24.17 -28.58
N ARG A 561 16.18 25.39 -28.94
CA ARG A 561 15.43 26.59 -28.58
C ARG A 561 14.03 26.59 -29.21
N VAL A 562 13.89 26.16 -30.45
CA VAL A 562 12.58 26.01 -31.13
C VAL A 562 11.71 24.96 -30.45
N VAL A 563 12.32 23.87 -29.94
CA VAL A 563 11.60 22.86 -29.15
C VAL A 563 10.99 23.49 -27.90
N LEU A 564 11.75 24.31 -27.16
CA LEU A 564 11.24 25.01 -25.96
C LEU A 564 10.16 26.04 -26.31
N GLU A 565 10.40 26.86 -27.36
CA GLU A 565 9.51 27.98 -27.73
C GLU A 565 8.17 27.51 -28.32
N ARG A 566 8.14 26.32 -28.93
CA ARG A 566 6.96 25.78 -29.63
C ARG A 566 6.43 24.50 -29.02
N GLU A 567 6.96 24.08 -27.85
CA GLU A 567 6.58 22.86 -27.15
C GLU A 567 6.58 21.60 -28.08
N LEU A 568 7.59 21.52 -28.95
CA LEU A 568 7.68 20.45 -29.94
C LEU A 568 8.16 19.16 -29.28
N ALA A 569 7.63 18.07 -29.77
CA ALA A 569 7.98 16.74 -29.35
C ALA A 569 9.42 16.36 -29.76
N CYS A 570 10.27 15.86 -28.83
CA CYS A 570 11.67 15.46 -29.12
C CYS A 570 11.76 14.42 -30.23
N LEU A 571 10.84 13.43 -30.28
CA LEU A 571 10.78 12.41 -31.31
C LEU A 571 10.36 12.93 -32.70
N LEU A 572 9.95 14.20 -32.82
CA LEU A 572 9.72 14.80 -34.13
C LEU A 572 11.03 14.91 -34.93
N CYS A 573 12.15 15.17 -34.24
CA CYS A 573 13.48 15.25 -34.83
C CYS A 573 14.35 14.01 -34.53
N HIS A 574 14.02 13.26 -33.47
CA HIS A 574 14.77 12.08 -33.01
C HIS A 574 13.94 10.80 -33.21
N ALA A 575 13.26 10.67 -34.36
CA ALA A 575 12.39 9.54 -34.67
C ALA A 575 13.13 8.19 -34.73
N GLU A 576 14.44 8.19 -34.98
CA GLU A 576 15.30 6.99 -34.99
C GLU A 576 15.48 6.36 -33.61
N LEU A 577 15.14 7.08 -32.55
CA LEU A 577 15.20 6.54 -31.18
C LEU A 577 13.96 5.73 -30.80
N ALA A 578 12.99 5.57 -31.69
CA ALA A 578 11.83 4.73 -31.44
C ALA A 578 12.04 3.29 -32.00
N PRO A 579 11.81 2.22 -31.22
CA PRO A 579 11.40 2.22 -29.82
C PRO A 579 12.55 2.61 -28.87
N TYR A 580 12.26 3.45 -27.88
CA TYR A 580 13.24 3.96 -26.95
C TYR A 580 13.77 2.90 -25.98
N ASP A 581 15.10 2.77 -25.90
CA ASP A 581 15.79 1.99 -24.88
C ASP A 581 16.63 2.91 -24.00
N GLU A 582 16.29 2.99 -22.72
CA GLU A 582 16.94 3.84 -21.72
C GLU A 582 18.46 3.61 -21.59
N ASN A 583 18.93 2.40 -21.89
CA ASN A 583 20.33 2.01 -21.69
C ASN A 583 21.17 2.06 -22.97
N SER A 584 20.56 2.16 -24.15
CA SER A 584 21.26 1.98 -25.44
C SER A 584 20.81 2.91 -26.56
N HIS A 585 20.31 4.14 -26.23
CA HIS A 585 19.93 5.09 -27.27
C HIS A 585 21.11 5.95 -27.73
N GLN A 586 21.97 5.42 -28.58
CA GLN A 586 23.00 6.22 -29.26
C GLN A 586 22.45 6.83 -30.54
N MET A 587 22.59 8.14 -30.67
CA MET A 587 22.14 8.88 -31.86
C MET A 587 22.99 8.52 -33.09
N ASN A 588 22.34 8.17 -34.17
CA ASN A 588 22.97 8.04 -35.47
C ASN A 588 22.99 9.41 -36.18
N GLN A 589 24.17 9.99 -36.39
CA GLN A 589 24.33 11.31 -37.01
C GLN A 589 23.71 11.42 -38.42
N LEU A 590 23.70 10.33 -39.19
CA LEU A 590 23.10 10.31 -40.53
C LEU A 590 21.57 10.40 -40.48
N ALA A 591 20.94 9.73 -39.51
CA ALA A 591 19.49 9.79 -39.31
C ALA A 591 19.04 11.18 -38.86
N LEU A 592 19.82 11.84 -38.01
CA LEU A 592 19.54 13.20 -37.54
C LEU A 592 19.55 14.22 -38.71
N THR A 593 20.50 14.10 -39.63
CA THR A 593 20.59 14.97 -40.80
C THR A 593 19.39 14.79 -41.73
N ALA A 594 18.89 13.56 -41.87
CA ALA A 594 17.70 13.27 -42.65
C ALA A 594 16.42 13.83 -42.03
N SER A 595 16.30 13.75 -40.69
CA SER A 595 15.15 14.31 -39.95
C SER A 595 15.10 15.84 -39.99
N CYS A 596 16.27 16.51 -39.90
CA CYS A 596 16.35 17.97 -40.09
C CYS A 596 15.93 18.39 -41.49
N ALA A 597 16.28 17.63 -42.51
CA ALA A 597 15.91 17.89 -43.90
C ALA A 597 14.39 17.87 -44.13
N SER A 598 13.65 17.03 -43.43
CA SER A 598 12.19 16.91 -43.56
C SER A 598 11.41 18.16 -43.13
N CYS A 599 11.96 18.97 -42.22
CA CYS A 599 11.35 20.25 -41.79
C CYS A 599 11.88 21.43 -42.57
N HIS A 600 13.07 21.35 -43.16
CA HIS A 600 13.70 22.47 -43.86
C HIS A 600 13.44 22.46 -45.38
N ILE A 601 13.07 21.32 -45.98
CA ILE A 601 12.72 21.22 -47.41
C ILE A 601 11.26 21.65 -47.70
N ALA A 602 10.42 21.78 -46.70
CA ALA A 602 9.03 22.21 -46.88
C ALA A 602 8.82 23.74 -47.00
N GLN A 603 9.88 24.50 -47.15
CA GLN A 603 9.84 25.98 -47.28
C GLN A 603 10.49 26.54 -48.57
N GLU A 604 10.67 25.68 -49.63
CA GLU A 604 10.91 26.20 -50.97
C GLU A 604 9.62 26.08 -51.84
#